data_ec9dbd9af7e88ad55b36cfe4285bbe4b
#
_entry.id   ec9dbd9af7e88ad55b36cfe4285bbe4b
#
_cell.length_a   1.000
_cell.length_b   1.000
_cell.length_c   1.000
_cell.angle_alpha   90.00
_cell.angle_beta   90.00
_cell.angle_gamma   90.00
#
_symmetry.space_group_name_H-M   'P 1'
#
loop_
_entity.id
_entity.type
_entity.pdbx_description
1 polymer ?
#
loop_
_entity_poly.entity_id
_entity_poly.type
_entity_poly.pdbx_seq_one_letter_code
_entity_poly.pdbx_strand_id
1 'polypeptide(L)'
;MTTLVQERIARELGIDRQLTRGGEATEIARRIEFIKQILRESGCRSLVLGISGGVDSLTAGRLCQLAVEQLRGEDYAARFIAVRLPYKAQADEQDAQASLDFIRPDVITTSNIAACVDGLMGSIAIDGLYPSAELTDFAKGNAKARARMLAQYAIANLSNGLVVGTDHGAEAVMGFFTKFGDGACDLAPLSGLTKTQVRLLADTLGAPANLVRKAPTADLEDLAPGKLDEVAYGCSYEEIDGYLMGEEVSPQARQIIECAYFKTAHKRALPRVPPTRL
;
A
#
# COMPACT_ATOMS: atom_id res chain seq x y z
N MET A 1 19.27 15.29 17.91
CA MET A 1 20.32 14.83 16.94
C MET A 1 19.85 13.53 16.29
N THR A 2 19.86 13.48 14.99
CA THR A 2 19.52 12.27 14.21
C THR A 2 20.50 11.14 14.55
N THR A 3 20.00 9.92 14.78
CA THR A 3 20.85 8.79 15.11
C THR A 3 21.37 8.09 13.85
N LEU A 4 22.52 7.40 13.94
CA LEU A 4 23.06 6.58 12.85
C LEU A 4 22.06 5.50 12.39
N VAL A 5 21.23 4.99 13.30
CA VAL A 5 20.19 3.98 13.01
C VAL A 5 19.06 4.62 12.20
N GLN A 6 18.58 5.79 12.60
CA GLN A 6 17.55 6.57 11.91
C GLN A 6 17.96 6.90 10.46
N GLU A 7 19.21 7.36 10.26
CA GLU A 7 19.75 7.65 8.93
C GLU A 7 19.83 6.39 8.05
N ARG A 8 20.27 5.28 8.63
CA ARG A 8 20.33 4.00 7.92
C ARG A 8 18.95 3.55 7.47
N ILE A 9 17.96 3.58 8.37
CA ILE A 9 16.58 3.18 8.09
C ILE A 9 15.99 4.04 6.97
N ALA A 10 16.08 5.36 7.07
CA ALA A 10 15.55 6.27 6.06
C ALA A 10 16.20 6.03 4.68
N ARG A 11 17.50 5.81 4.63
CA ARG A 11 18.22 5.51 3.39
C ARG A 11 17.84 4.15 2.81
N GLU A 12 17.72 3.09 3.62
CA GLU A 12 17.32 1.76 3.17
C GLU A 12 15.87 1.74 2.64
N LEU A 13 15.02 2.60 3.17
CA LEU A 13 13.63 2.78 2.70
C LEU A 13 13.50 3.80 1.56
N GLY A 14 14.60 4.45 1.15
CA GLY A 14 14.60 5.45 0.07
C GLY A 14 13.73 6.67 0.39
N ILE A 15 13.72 7.13 1.65
CA ILE A 15 12.87 8.24 2.07
C ILE A 15 13.29 9.54 1.38
N ASP A 16 12.34 10.16 0.70
CA ASP A 16 12.52 11.46 0.07
C ASP A 16 12.36 12.59 1.10
N ARG A 17 13.50 13.06 1.59
CA ARG A 17 13.57 14.20 2.53
C ARG A 17 13.58 15.56 1.85
N GLN A 18 13.62 15.60 0.52
CA GLN A 18 13.66 16.85 -0.24
C GLN A 18 12.28 17.35 -0.65
N LEU A 19 11.28 16.46 -0.65
CA LEU A 19 9.92 16.86 -0.94
C LEU A 19 9.35 17.72 0.18
N THR A 20 9.33 19.01 -0.06
CA THR A 20 8.72 20.03 0.79
C THR A 20 7.58 20.72 0.05
N ARG A 21 6.81 21.56 0.73
CA ARG A 21 5.76 22.38 0.10
C ARG A 21 6.33 23.22 -1.03
N GLY A 22 5.70 23.16 -2.21
CA GLY A 22 6.14 23.82 -3.44
C GLY A 22 6.85 22.89 -4.43
N GLY A 23 7.22 21.67 -4.03
CA GLY A 23 7.83 20.64 -4.88
C GLY A 23 6.87 19.59 -5.40
N GLU A 24 5.59 19.64 -5.00
CA GLU A 24 4.60 18.58 -5.22
C GLU A 24 4.35 18.29 -6.70
N ALA A 25 4.24 19.32 -7.52
CA ALA A 25 4.00 19.15 -8.95
C ALA A 25 5.16 18.42 -9.65
N THR A 26 6.40 18.72 -9.26
CA THR A 26 7.59 18.05 -9.77
C THR A 26 7.62 16.58 -9.33
N GLU A 27 7.26 16.31 -8.06
CA GLU A 27 7.21 14.95 -7.54
C GLU A 27 6.10 14.12 -8.18
N ILE A 28 4.91 14.69 -8.38
CA ILE A 28 3.82 14.07 -9.13
C ILE A 28 4.29 13.71 -10.54
N ALA A 29 4.93 14.63 -11.26
CA ALA A 29 5.45 14.38 -12.61
C ALA A 29 6.51 13.25 -12.60
N ARG A 30 7.42 13.23 -11.61
CA ARG A 30 8.44 12.18 -11.46
C ARG A 30 7.83 10.81 -11.26
N ARG A 31 6.77 10.70 -10.44
CA ARG A 31 6.10 9.42 -10.18
C ARG A 31 5.26 8.96 -11.36
N ILE A 32 4.62 9.88 -12.07
CA ILE A 32 3.94 9.58 -13.33
C ILE A 32 4.94 9.04 -14.36
N GLU A 33 6.09 9.69 -14.53
CA GLU A 33 7.12 9.22 -15.47
C GLU A 33 7.69 7.85 -15.07
N PHE A 34 7.92 7.60 -13.78
CA PHE A 34 8.29 6.27 -13.28
C PHE A 34 7.27 5.20 -13.69
N ILE A 35 5.96 5.44 -13.50
CA ILE A 35 4.91 4.49 -13.89
C ILE A 35 4.93 4.25 -15.41
N LYS A 36 5.06 5.31 -16.21
CA LYS A 36 5.13 5.23 -17.67
C LYS A 36 6.33 4.41 -18.14
N GLN A 37 7.50 4.65 -17.53
CA GLN A 37 8.72 3.93 -17.84
C GLN A 37 8.57 2.43 -17.57
N ILE A 38 8.05 2.02 -16.41
CA ILE A 38 7.85 0.61 -16.08
C ILE A 38 6.87 -0.07 -17.04
N LEU A 39 5.77 0.59 -17.43
CA LEU A 39 4.86 0.03 -18.44
C LEU A 39 5.54 -0.17 -19.80
N ARG A 40 6.37 0.76 -20.25
CA ARG A 40 7.11 0.62 -21.51
C ARG A 40 8.15 -0.49 -21.45
N GLU A 41 8.93 -0.55 -20.39
CA GLU A 41 9.99 -1.55 -20.19
C GLU A 41 9.43 -2.97 -20.12
N SER A 42 8.29 -3.15 -19.46
CA SER A 42 7.62 -4.45 -19.36
C SER A 42 6.87 -4.88 -20.63
N GLY A 43 6.53 -3.94 -21.52
CA GLY A 43 5.64 -4.18 -22.65
C GLY A 43 4.18 -4.40 -22.27
N CYS A 44 3.82 -4.25 -20.98
CA CYS A 44 2.46 -4.38 -20.49
C CYS A 44 1.58 -3.21 -20.90
N ARG A 45 0.24 -3.43 -20.89
CA ARG A 45 -0.74 -2.46 -21.38
C ARG A 45 -1.76 -2.05 -20.33
N SER A 46 -1.72 -2.64 -19.15
CA SER A 46 -2.66 -2.34 -18.08
C SER A 46 -1.95 -2.13 -16.75
N LEU A 47 -2.49 -1.24 -15.93
CA LEU A 47 -2.20 -1.13 -14.51
C LEU A 47 -3.41 -1.61 -13.72
N VAL A 48 -3.20 -2.39 -12.69
CA VAL A 48 -4.26 -2.96 -11.84
C VAL A 48 -4.03 -2.54 -10.40
N LEU A 49 -5.03 -1.92 -9.77
CA LEU A 49 -4.94 -1.46 -8.38
C LEU A 49 -6.25 -1.67 -7.64
N GLY A 50 -6.16 -2.23 -6.44
CA GLY A 50 -7.28 -2.29 -5.49
C GLY A 50 -7.58 -0.93 -4.87
N ILE A 51 -8.82 -0.46 -4.96
CA ILE A 51 -9.26 0.82 -4.38
C ILE A 51 -10.04 0.55 -3.09
N SER A 52 -9.43 0.90 -1.96
CA SER A 52 -10.00 0.71 -0.63
C SER A 52 -10.86 1.87 -0.13
N GLY A 53 -10.71 3.06 -0.69
CA GLY A 53 -11.27 4.30 -0.15
C GLY A 53 -10.35 5.04 0.83
N GLY A 54 -9.11 4.57 1.00
CA GLY A 54 -8.04 5.25 1.73
C GLY A 54 -7.23 6.18 0.83
N VAL A 55 -6.54 7.16 1.43
CA VAL A 55 -5.75 8.19 0.73
C VAL A 55 -4.64 7.58 -0.14
N ASP A 56 -4.05 6.46 0.25
CA ASP A 56 -2.93 5.83 -0.47
C ASP A 56 -3.41 5.26 -1.81
N SER A 57 -4.45 4.42 -1.80
CA SER A 57 -5.04 3.86 -3.02
C SER A 57 -5.65 4.92 -3.93
N LEU A 58 -6.20 5.99 -3.35
CA LEU A 58 -6.70 7.16 -4.08
C LEU A 58 -5.56 7.90 -4.79
N THR A 59 -4.45 8.17 -4.09
CA THR A 59 -3.30 8.90 -4.64
C THR A 59 -2.60 8.06 -5.72
N ALA A 60 -2.27 6.80 -5.42
CA ALA A 60 -1.66 5.89 -6.38
C ALA A 60 -2.55 5.69 -7.62
N GLY A 61 -3.86 5.51 -7.42
CA GLY A 61 -4.82 5.36 -8.50
C GLY A 61 -4.88 6.58 -9.43
N ARG A 62 -4.86 7.80 -8.88
CA ARG A 62 -4.85 9.02 -9.70
C ARG A 62 -3.54 9.17 -10.47
N LEU A 63 -2.40 8.86 -9.85
CA LEU A 63 -1.10 8.83 -10.55
C LEU A 63 -1.10 7.83 -11.71
N CYS A 64 -1.65 6.63 -11.50
CA CYS A 64 -1.79 5.61 -12.54
C CYS A 64 -2.66 6.08 -13.69
N GLN A 65 -3.82 6.68 -13.41
CA GLN A 65 -4.72 7.19 -14.44
C GLN A 65 -4.04 8.29 -15.27
N LEU A 66 -3.37 9.24 -14.63
CA LEU A 66 -2.62 10.29 -15.33
C LEU A 66 -1.49 9.72 -16.20
N ALA A 67 -0.79 8.67 -15.71
CA ALA A 67 0.26 8.02 -16.46
C ALA A 67 -0.26 7.35 -17.74
N VAL A 68 -1.37 6.63 -17.67
CA VAL A 68 -1.94 5.97 -18.85
C VAL A 68 -2.57 6.97 -19.83
N GLU A 69 -3.13 8.09 -19.35
CA GLU A 69 -3.61 9.19 -20.17
C GLU A 69 -2.46 9.81 -21.00
N GLN A 70 -1.31 10.09 -20.35
CA GLN A 70 -0.12 10.60 -21.03
C GLN A 70 0.44 9.59 -22.04
N LEU A 71 0.54 8.30 -21.66
CA LEU A 71 1.01 7.24 -22.55
C LEU A 71 0.17 7.14 -23.82
N ARG A 72 -1.16 7.28 -23.71
CA ARG A 72 -2.03 7.31 -24.90
C ARG A 72 -1.78 8.52 -25.79
N GLY A 73 -1.45 9.67 -25.23
CA GLY A 73 -1.02 10.85 -25.99
C GLY A 73 0.33 10.66 -26.70
N GLU A 74 1.09 9.63 -26.34
CA GLU A 74 2.39 9.23 -26.90
C GLU A 74 2.28 7.95 -27.75
N ASP A 75 1.09 7.64 -28.26
CA ASP A 75 0.76 6.47 -29.10
C ASP A 75 1.01 5.10 -28.43
N TYR A 76 1.09 5.07 -27.09
CA TYR A 76 1.19 3.82 -26.34
C TYR A 76 -0.16 3.44 -25.74
N ALA A 77 -0.80 2.41 -26.28
CA ALA A 77 -2.10 1.94 -25.81
C ALA A 77 -1.99 1.37 -24.39
N ALA A 78 -2.39 2.17 -23.40
CA ALA A 78 -2.39 1.81 -21.99
C ALA A 78 -3.75 2.12 -21.35
N ARG A 79 -4.10 1.38 -20.27
CA ARG A 79 -5.32 1.59 -19.48
C ARG A 79 -5.09 1.33 -18.00
N PHE A 80 -5.90 1.95 -17.18
CA PHE A 80 -5.94 1.71 -15.73
C PHE A 80 -7.22 0.99 -15.32
N ILE A 81 -7.07 -0.10 -14.55
CA ILE A 81 -8.14 -0.95 -14.03
C ILE A 81 -8.19 -0.78 -12.53
N ALA A 82 -9.20 -0.11 -12.02
CA ALA A 82 -9.49 -0.02 -10.60
C ALA A 82 -10.33 -1.23 -10.17
N VAL A 83 -9.90 -1.88 -9.09
CA VAL A 83 -10.54 -3.10 -8.60
C VAL A 83 -11.14 -2.87 -7.22
N ARG A 84 -12.43 -3.16 -7.06
CA ARG A 84 -13.08 -3.26 -5.76
C ARG A 84 -12.95 -4.69 -5.25
N LEU A 85 -12.47 -4.86 -4.03
CA LEU A 85 -12.13 -6.16 -3.44
C LEU A 85 -12.79 -6.35 -2.05
N PRO A 86 -14.14 -6.25 -1.97
CA PRO A 86 -14.83 -6.40 -0.70
C PRO A 86 -14.73 -7.84 -0.16
N TYR A 87 -14.64 -7.93 1.18
CA TYR A 87 -14.93 -9.17 1.89
C TYR A 87 -16.35 -9.06 2.45
N LYS A 88 -17.32 -9.78 1.85
CA LYS A 88 -18.76 -9.65 2.12
C LYS A 88 -19.25 -8.23 1.84
N ALA A 89 -19.90 -7.56 2.80
CA ALA A 89 -20.25 -6.15 2.71
C ALA A 89 -19.08 -5.28 3.18
N GLN A 90 -18.85 -4.18 2.49
CA GLN A 90 -17.77 -3.24 2.84
C GLN A 90 -18.34 -2.00 3.53
N ALA A 91 -17.81 -1.65 4.70
CA ALA A 91 -18.26 -0.48 5.46
C ALA A 91 -17.93 0.85 4.74
N ASP A 92 -16.82 0.90 4.02
CA ASP A 92 -16.26 2.10 3.36
C ASP A 92 -16.71 2.26 1.90
N GLU A 93 -17.86 1.68 1.50
CA GLU A 93 -18.32 1.72 0.11
C GLU A 93 -18.44 3.15 -0.45
N GLN A 94 -18.95 4.09 0.35
CA GLN A 94 -19.10 5.50 -0.07
C GLN A 94 -17.75 6.17 -0.33
N ASP A 95 -16.76 5.95 0.53
CA ASP A 95 -15.42 6.52 0.37
C ASP A 95 -14.70 5.92 -0.85
N ALA A 96 -14.92 4.65 -1.08
CA ALA A 96 -14.34 4.01 -2.24
C ALA A 96 -14.99 4.46 -3.54
N GLN A 97 -16.32 4.69 -3.56
CA GLN A 97 -16.99 5.29 -4.72
C GLN A 97 -16.49 6.72 -4.96
N ALA A 98 -16.39 7.55 -3.92
CA ALA A 98 -15.84 8.90 -4.04
C ALA A 98 -14.38 8.90 -4.55
N SER A 99 -13.59 7.88 -4.15
CA SER A 99 -12.23 7.70 -4.69
C SER A 99 -12.25 7.36 -6.18
N LEU A 100 -13.15 6.47 -6.63
CA LEU A 100 -13.30 6.14 -8.04
C LEU A 100 -13.76 7.33 -8.89
N ASP A 101 -14.68 8.13 -8.37
CA ASP A 101 -15.18 9.35 -9.02
C ASP A 101 -14.06 10.40 -9.21
N PHE A 102 -13.14 10.49 -8.25
CA PHE A 102 -11.96 11.34 -8.34
C PHE A 102 -10.90 10.79 -9.28
N ILE A 103 -10.58 9.51 -9.18
CA ILE A 103 -9.53 8.83 -9.98
C ILE A 103 -9.93 8.81 -11.46
N ARG A 104 -11.18 8.51 -11.78
CA ARG A 104 -11.76 8.31 -13.12
C ARG A 104 -11.02 7.23 -13.92
N PRO A 105 -10.94 5.99 -13.38
CA PRO A 105 -10.23 4.92 -14.06
C PRO A 105 -10.90 4.54 -15.38
N ASP A 106 -10.12 3.98 -16.33
CA ASP A 106 -10.65 3.51 -17.61
C ASP A 106 -11.60 2.32 -17.45
N VAL A 107 -11.32 1.47 -16.46
CA VAL A 107 -12.14 0.28 -16.14
C VAL A 107 -12.32 0.17 -14.64
N ILE A 108 -13.53 -0.13 -14.23
CA ILE A 108 -13.86 -0.50 -12.85
C ILE A 108 -14.37 -1.93 -12.84
N THR A 109 -13.84 -2.75 -11.96
CA THR A 109 -14.32 -4.13 -11.74
C THR A 109 -14.41 -4.45 -10.26
N THR A 110 -15.23 -5.41 -9.90
CA THR A 110 -15.42 -5.85 -8.52
C THR A 110 -15.23 -7.36 -8.41
N SER A 111 -14.44 -7.79 -7.43
CA SER A 111 -14.27 -9.20 -7.07
C SER A 111 -14.46 -9.35 -5.57
N ASN A 112 -15.57 -9.99 -5.15
CA ASN A 112 -15.80 -10.29 -3.74
C ASN A 112 -14.92 -11.47 -3.31
N ILE A 113 -13.99 -11.22 -2.37
CA ILE A 113 -13.00 -12.21 -1.94
C ILE A 113 -13.53 -13.21 -0.89
N ALA A 114 -14.79 -13.07 -0.44
CA ALA A 114 -15.33 -13.87 0.67
C ALA A 114 -15.29 -15.37 0.39
N ALA A 115 -15.73 -15.81 -0.80
CA ALA A 115 -15.71 -17.23 -1.16
C ALA A 115 -14.30 -17.84 -1.12
N CYS A 116 -13.29 -17.07 -1.59
CA CYS A 116 -11.88 -17.48 -1.54
C CYS A 116 -11.38 -17.62 -0.10
N VAL A 117 -11.62 -16.60 0.72
CA VAL A 117 -11.14 -16.56 2.12
C VAL A 117 -11.86 -17.60 2.97
N ASP A 118 -13.20 -17.66 2.91
CA ASP A 118 -14.00 -18.60 3.72
C ASP A 118 -13.72 -20.04 3.32
N GLY A 119 -13.59 -20.33 2.02
CA GLY A 119 -13.22 -21.66 1.51
C GLY A 119 -11.81 -22.08 1.97
N LEU A 120 -10.83 -21.17 1.89
CA LEU A 120 -9.47 -21.45 2.38
C LEU A 120 -9.47 -21.73 3.88
N MET A 121 -10.02 -20.81 4.67
CA MET A 121 -10.02 -20.94 6.13
C MET A 121 -10.79 -22.18 6.61
N GLY A 122 -11.92 -22.50 5.95
CA GLY A 122 -12.72 -23.70 6.26
C GLY A 122 -12.07 -25.02 5.85
N SER A 123 -11.10 -25.02 4.94
CA SER A 123 -10.39 -26.21 4.49
C SER A 123 -9.13 -26.55 5.33
N ILE A 124 -8.67 -25.62 6.15
CA ILE A 124 -7.47 -25.83 6.98
C ILE A 124 -7.84 -26.61 8.24
N ALA A 125 -7.33 -27.83 8.33
CA ALA A 125 -7.39 -28.66 9.52
C ALA A 125 -5.95 -29.13 9.85
N ILE A 126 -5.47 -28.80 11.05
CA ILE A 126 -4.13 -29.20 11.51
C ILE A 126 -4.30 -29.93 12.85
N ASP A 127 -4.01 -31.22 12.86
CA ASP A 127 -4.10 -32.03 14.07
C ASP A 127 -3.20 -31.49 15.18
N GLY A 128 -3.78 -31.33 16.38
CA GLY A 128 -3.05 -30.81 17.53
C GLY A 128 -2.84 -29.30 17.56
N LEU A 129 -3.34 -28.56 16.56
CA LEU A 129 -3.31 -27.09 16.54
C LEU A 129 -4.69 -26.52 16.92
N TYR A 130 -4.76 -25.86 18.05
CA TYR A 130 -5.97 -25.21 18.57
C TYR A 130 -5.69 -23.71 18.77
N PRO A 131 -5.70 -22.89 17.71
CA PRO A 131 -5.40 -21.47 17.83
C PRO A 131 -6.48 -20.74 18.62
N SER A 132 -6.08 -19.66 19.33
CA SER A 132 -7.04 -18.75 19.95
C SER A 132 -7.90 -18.05 18.90
N ALA A 133 -9.02 -17.43 19.32
CA ALA A 133 -9.87 -16.66 18.44
C ALA A 133 -9.10 -15.50 17.78
N GLU A 134 -8.24 -14.82 18.57
CA GLU A 134 -7.43 -13.70 18.10
C GLU A 134 -6.40 -14.14 17.05
N LEU A 135 -5.75 -15.29 17.26
CA LEU A 135 -4.80 -15.83 16.29
C LEU A 135 -5.50 -16.26 15.00
N THR A 136 -6.69 -16.84 15.12
CA THR A 136 -7.53 -17.22 13.98
C THR A 136 -7.97 -15.99 13.19
N ASP A 137 -8.40 -14.93 13.87
CA ASP A 137 -8.82 -13.67 13.25
C ASP A 137 -7.64 -12.97 12.55
N PHE A 138 -6.49 -12.89 13.19
CA PHE A 138 -5.26 -12.39 12.59
C PHE A 138 -4.85 -13.18 11.34
N ALA A 139 -4.92 -14.52 11.39
CA ALA A 139 -4.62 -15.36 10.23
C ALA A 139 -5.62 -15.13 9.09
N LYS A 140 -6.90 -14.98 9.41
CA LYS A 140 -7.95 -14.64 8.45
C LYS A 140 -7.76 -13.26 7.84
N GLY A 141 -7.36 -12.25 8.62
CA GLY A 141 -6.99 -10.93 8.13
C GLY A 141 -5.89 -11.00 7.07
N ASN A 142 -4.82 -11.74 7.35
CA ASN A 142 -3.76 -12.00 6.38
C ASN A 142 -4.24 -12.79 5.15
N ALA A 143 -5.19 -13.71 5.32
CA ALA A 143 -5.80 -14.43 4.19
C ALA A 143 -6.63 -13.47 3.31
N LYS A 144 -7.35 -12.51 3.89
CA LYS A 144 -8.07 -11.46 3.13
C LYS A 144 -7.10 -10.63 2.28
N ALA A 145 -5.98 -10.16 2.85
CA ALA A 145 -4.96 -9.40 2.11
C ALA A 145 -4.38 -10.21 0.95
N ARG A 146 -4.07 -11.50 1.16
CA ARG A 146 -3.56 -12.39 0.11
C ARG A 146 -4.59 -12.73 -0.96
N ALA A 147 -5.88 -12.87 -0.59
CA ALA A 147 -6.94 -13.07 -1.57
C ALA A 147 -7.13 -11.84 -2.47
N ARG A 148 -6.99 -10.62 -1.91
CA ARG A 148 -6.98 -9.38 -2.68
C ARG A 148 -5.81 -9.33 -3.67
N MET A 149 -4.61 -9.69 -3.23
CA MET A 149 -3.43 -9.80 -4.09
C MET A 149 -3.66 -10.81 -5.23
N LEU A 150 -4.15 -12.00 -4.91
CA LEU A 150 -4.42 -13.06 -5.90
C LEU A 150 -5.40 -12.57 -6.97
N ALA A 151 -6.47 -11.89 -6.58
CA ALA A 151 -7.45 -11.33 -7.52
C ALA A 151 -6.83 -10.27 -8.43
N GLN A 152 -5.99 -9.36 -7.88
CA GLN A 152 -5.31 -8.33 -8.67
C GLN A 152 -4.34 -8.94 -9.69
N TYR A 153 -3.52 -9.92 -9.29
CA TYR A 153 -2.61 -10.60 -10.22
C TYR A 153 -3.35 -11.42 -11.27
N ALA A 154 -4.49 -12.07 -10.93
CA ALA A 154 -5.32 -12.74 -11.92
C ALA A 154 -5.85 -11.76 -12.98
N ILE A 155 -6.35 -10.59 -12.56
CA ILE A 155 -6.83 -9.53 -13.46
C ILE A 155 -5.67 -8.99 -14.29
N ALA A 156 -4.50 -8.77 -13.70
CA ALA A 156 -3.30 -8.31 -14.39
C ALA A 156 -2.90 -9.29 -15.51
N ASN A 157 -2.85 -10.59 -15.21
CA ASN A 157 -2.55 -11.63 -16.21
C ASN A 157 -3.57 -11.65 -17.36
N LEU A 158 -4.86 -11.52 -17.05
CA LEU A 158 -5.94 -11.49 -18.07
C LEU A 158 -5.91 -10.22 -18.93
N SER A 159 -5.30 -9.14 -18.43
CA SER A 159 -5.29 -7.84 -19.11
C SER A 159 -3.93 -7.42 -19.67
N ASN A 160 -2.94 -8.29 -19.68
CA ASN A 160 -1.54 -7.95 -19.96
C ASN A 160 -1.09 -6.75 -19.12
N GLY A 161 -1.15 -6.88 -17.81
CA GLY A 161 -0.97 -5.77 -16.87
C GLY A 161 0.01 -6.05 -15.75
N LEU A 162 0.28 -4.99 -15.00
CA LEU A 162 1.09 -4.96 -13.79
C LEU A 162 0.23 -4.59 -12.58
N VAL A 163 0.52 -5.19 -11.44
CA VAL A 163 -0.13 -4.87 -10.16
C VAL A 163 0.59 -3.70 -9.51
N VAL A 164 -0.18 -2.68 -9.11
CA VAL A 164 0.32 -1.49 -8.41
C VAL A 164 0.15 -1.66 -6.91
N GLY A 165 1.21 -1.39 -6.14
CA GLY A 165 1.18 -1.33 -4.69
C GLY A 165 1.00 0.09 -4.17
N THR A 166 0.53 0.20 -2.94
CA THR A 166 0.29 1.49 -2.27
C THR A 166 1.20 1.70 -1.06
N ASP A 167 2.12 0.77 -0.80
CA ASP A 167 3.04 0.84 0.34
C ASP A 167 3.92 2.10 0.26
N HIS A 168 4.03 2.79 1.37
CA HIS A 168 4.82 4.01 1.52
C HIS A 168 5.77 3.91 2.72
N GLY A 169 6.66 4.88 2.89
CA GLY A 169 7.73 4.83 3.89
C GLY A 169 7.26 4.59 5.32
N ALA A 170 6.13 5.20 5.73
CA ALA A 170 5.61 5.01 7.09
C ALA A 170 5.09 3.58 7.32
N GLU A 171 4.42 2.96 6.35
CA GLU A 171 4.00 1.56 6.45
C GLU A 171 5.20 0.61 6.36
N ALA A 172 6.14 0.91 5.46
CA ALA A 172 7.35 0.12 5.27
C ALA A 172 8.22 0.06 6.54
N VAL A 173 8.40 1.18 7.28
CA VAL A 173 9.19 1.20 8.52
C VAL A 173 8.52 0.40 9.63
N MET A 174 7.20 0.49 9.75
CA MET A 174 6.41 -0.27 10.73
C MET A 174 6.22 -1.73 10.33
N GLY A 175 6.45 -2.07 9.04
CA GLY A 175 6.12 -3.37 8.47
C GLY A 175 4.63 -3.69 8.56
N PHE A 176 3.80 -2.67 8.42
CA PHE A 176 2.34 -2.76 8.57
C PHE A 176 1.67 -3.13 7.25
N PHE A 177 2.06 -4.25 6.74
CA PHE A 177 1.49 -4.88 5.55
C PHE A 177 1.61 -6.40 5.67
N THR A 178 0.81 -7.11 4.92
CA THR A 178 0.88 -8.57 4.84
C THR A 178 1.91 -8.97 3.78
N LYS A 179 2.96 -9.68 4.19
CA LYS A 179 3.94 -10.24 3.25
C LYS A 179 3.23 -11.14 2.22
N PHE A 180 3.45 -10.85 0.93
CA PHE A 180 2.76 -11.52 -0.17
C PHE A 180 1.23 -11.35 -0.15
N GLY A 181 0.75 -10.25 0.44
CA GLY A 181 -0.61 -9.75 0.36
C GLY A 181 -0.59 -8.37 -0.28
N ASP A 182 -1.00 -7.35 0.44
CA ASP A 182 -0.93 -5.95 0.02
C ASP A 182 0.49 -5.45 -0.23
N GLY A 183 1.51 -6.06 0.41
CA GLY A 183 2.93 -5.80 0.12
C GLY A 183 3.46 -6.45 -1.17
N ALA A 184 2.65 -7.18 -1.93
CA ALA A 184 3.04 -7.77 -3.21
C ALA A 184 2.54 -6.93 -4.38
N CYS A 185 3.46 -6.44 -5.18
CA CYS A 185 3.18 -5.63 -6.36
C CYS A 185 4.34 -5.68 -7.35
N ASP A 186 4.12 -5.21 -8.59
CA ASP A 186 5.15 -5.06 -9.61
C ASP A 186 5.80 -3.67 -9.55
N LEU A 187 5.04 -2.66 -9.11
CA LEU A 187 5.54 -1.31 -8.90
C LEU A 187 4.84 -0.64 -7.71
N ALA A 188 5.57 0.18 -6.97
CA ALA A 188 5.09 0.89 -5.77
C ALA A 188 5.32 2.40 -5.92
N PRO A 189 4.42 3.13 -6.59
CA PRO A 189 4.61 4.55 -6.90
C PRO A 189 4.63 5.48 -5.68
N LEU A 190 4.22 5.03 -4.50
CA LEU A 190 4.28 5.81 -3.26
C LEU A 190 5.51 5.49 -2.40
N SER A 191 6.35 4.52 -2.81
CA SER A 191 7.54 4.15 -2.07
C SER A 191 8.44 5.35 -1.81
N GLY A 192 9.02 5.41 -0.60
CA GLY A 192 9.88 6.50 -0.15
C GLY A 192 9.16 7.76 0.33
N LEU A 193 7.83 7.84 0.22
CA LEU A 193 7.05 8.93 0.79
C LEU A 193 6.68 8.66 2.26
N THR A 194 6.59 9.71 3.05
CA THR A 194 5.92 9.69 4.34
C THR A 194 4.40 9.79 4.15
N LYS A 195 3.62 9.49 5.20
CA LYS A 195 2.15 9.64 5.16
C LYS A 195 1.73 11.09 4.88
N THR A 196 2.42 12.04 5.49
CA THR A 196 2.22 13.47 5.26
C THR A 196 2.48 13.85 3.81
N GLN A 197 3.54 13.30 3.20
CA GLN A 197 3.84 13.55 1.78
C GLN A 197 2.79 12.94 0.85
N VAL A 198 2.28 11.73 1.15
CA VAL A 198 1.17 11.13 0.37
C VAL A 198 -0.06 12.02 0.40
N ARG A 199 -0.45 12.52 1.59
CA ARG A 199 -1.56 13.46 1.73
C ARG A 199 -1.33 14.77 0.97
N LEU A 200 -0.12 15.28 1.00
CA LEU A 200 0.28 16.50 0.27
C LEU A 200 0.12 16.32 -1.25
N LEU A 201 0.55 15.18 -1.79
CA LEU A 201 0.34 14.87 -3.20
C LEU A 201 -1.14 14.71 -3.54
N ALA A 202 -1.94 14.06 -2.69
CA ALA A 202 -3.38 13.92 -2.86
C ALA A 202 -4.08 15.28 -2.91
N ASP A 203 -3.77 16.19 -1.99
CA ASP A 203 -4.29 17.56 -1.97
C ASP A 203 -3.93 18.33 -3.25
N THR A 204 -2.68 18.22 -3.70
CA THR A 204 -2.19 18.88 -4.92
C THR A 204 -2.85 18.34 -6.19
N LEU A 205 -3.18 17.03 -6.20
CA LEU A 205 -3.95 16.39 -7.27
C LEU A 205 -5.42 16.79 -7.27
N GLY A 206 -5.91 17.49 -6.25
CA GLY A 206 -7.29 17.96 -6.11
C GLY A 206 -8.23 16.92 -5.49
N ALA A 207 -7.71 16.00 -4.69
CA ALA A 207 -8.52 14.99 -4.02
C ALA A 207 -9.52 15.60 -3.01
N PRO A 208 -10.70 14.98 -2.81
CA PRO A 208 -11.66 15.43 -1.82
C PRO A 208 -11.07 15.49 -0.40
N ALA A 209 -11.17 16.62 0.27
CA ALA A 209 -10.52 16.88 1.56
C ALA A 209 -10.92 15.88 2.67
N ASN A 210 -12.15 15.35 2.63
CA ASN A 210 -12.61 14.32 3.56
C ASN A 210 -11.85 13.00 3.37
N LEU A 211 -11.49 12.62 2.14
CA LEU A 211 -10.71 11.41 1.85
C LEU A 211 -9.23 11.60 2.21
N VAL A 212 -8.66 12.78 1.94
CA VAL A 212 -7.27 13.09 2.30
C VAL A 212 -7.07 13.07 3.82
N ARG A 213 -8.05 13.59 4.58
CA ARG A 213 -7.98 13.68 6.05
C ARG A 213 -8.57 12.48 6.78
N LYS A 214 -9.11 11.50 6.06
CA LYS A 214 -9.64 10.27 6.66
C LYS A 214 -8.57 9.62 7.53
N ALA A 215 -8.95 9.26 8.76
CA ALA A 215 -8.06 8.53 9.64
C ALA A 215 -7.76 7.14 9.05
N PRO A 216 -6.48 6.74 8.95
CA PRO A 216 -6.13 5.43 8.41
C PRO A 216 -6.60 4.30 9.32
N THR A 217 -7.26 3.31 8.73
CA THR A 217 -7.76 2.13 9.43
C THR A 217 -7.44 0.87 8.64
N ALA A 218 -7.03 -0.18 9.34
CA ALA A 218 -6.92 -1.52 8.78
C ALA A 218 -8.24 -2.27 9.00
N ASP A 219 -8.94 -2.60 7.92
CA ASP A 219 -10.17 -3.43 7.96
C ASP A 219 -9.85 -4.89 7.58
N LEU A 220 -8.97 -5.52 8.38
CA LEU A 220 -8.55 -6.90 8.16
C LEU A 220 -9.13 -7.85 9.21
N GLU A 221 -9.14 -7.46 10.49
CA GLU A 221 -9.55 -8.28 11.62
C GLU A 221 -11.04 -8.11 11.90
N ASP A 222 -11.77 -9.24 12.05
CA ASP A 222 -13.23 -9.22 12.31
C ASP A 222 -13.54 -8.87 13.79
N LEU A 223 -12.60 -9.17 14.72
CA LEU A 223 -12.74 -8.88 16.15
C LEU A 223 -12.45 -7.41 16.50
N ALA A 224 -11.80 -6.67 15.61
CA ALA A 224 -11.47 -5.26 15.83
C ALA A 224 -11.69 -4.44 14.53
N PRO A 225 -12.93 -4.37 14.02
CA PRO A 225 -13.23 -3.68 12.76
C PRO A 225 -12.94 -2.18 12.89
N GLY A 226 -12.30 -1.59 11.86
CA GLY A 226 -12.01 -0.16 11.82
C GLY A 226 -10.97 0.32 12.85
N LYS A 227 -10.12 -0.57 13.36
CA LYS A 227 -9.03 -0.21 14.26
C LYS A 227 -8.10 0.79 13.60
N LEU A 228 -7.84 1.91 14.27
CA LEU A 228 -6.91 2.92 13.79
C LEU A 228 -5.48 2.36 13.72
N ASP A 229 -4.77 2.66 12.65
CA ASP A 229 -3.38 2.23 12.46
C ASP A 229 -2.48 2.70 13.60
N GLU A 230 -2.62 3.96 14.06
CA GLU A 230 -1.84 4.53 15.15
C GLU A 230 -2.03 3.78 16.48
N VAL A 231 -3.24 3.25 16.72
CA VAL A 231 -3.50 2.38 17.89
C VAL A 231 -2.78 1.04 17.73
N ALA A 232 -2.72 0.51 16.52
CA ALA A 232 -1.99 -0.72 16.25
C ALA A 232 -0.46 -0.53 16.35
N TYR A 233 0.05 0.64 15.96
CA TYR A 233 1.47 0.98 16.04
C TYR A 233 1.93 1.28 17.47
N GLY A 234 1.10 1.96 18.26
CA GLY A 234 1.47 2.54 19.54
C GLY A 234 2.25 3.85 19.44
N CYS A 235 2.25 4.49 18.27
CA CYS A 235 2.77 5.83 17.99
C CYS A 235 2.01 6.46 16.83
N SER A 236 2.06 7.79 16.72
CA SER A 236 1.35 8.54 15.68
C SER A 236 2.09 8.53 14.34
N TYR A 237 1.35 8.77 13.25
CA TYR A 237 1.97 9.01 11.94
C TYR A 237 2.88 10.24 11.94
N GLU A 238 2.57 11.26 12.75
CA GLU A 238 3.43 12.44 12.90
C GLU A 238 4.81 12.06 13.47
N GLU A 239 4.85 11.21 14.50
CA GLU A 239 6.11 10.69 15.06
C GLU A 239 6.85 9.78 14.06
N ILE A 240 6.14 8.94 13.32
CA ILE A 240 6.74 8.07 12.29
C ILE A 240 7.34 8.92 11.17
N ASP A 241 6.59 9.87 10.65
CA ASP A 241 7.01 10.77 9.58
C ASP A 241 8.18 11.64 10.03
N GLY A 242 8.12 12.25 11.22
CA GLY A 242 9.22 13.02 11.81
C GLY A 242 10.49 12.18 11.95
N TYR A 243 10.36 10.93 12.44
CA TYR A 243 11.49 10.01 12.52
C TYR A 243 12.12 9.76 11.13
N LEU A 244 11.31 9.48 10.13
CA LEU A 244 11.80 9.23 8.76
C LEU A 244 12.44 10.48 8.13
N MET A 245 11.91 11.66 8.43
CA MET A 245 12.46 12.93 7.97
C MET A 245 13.75 13.36 8.70
N GLY A 246 14.15 12.64 9.74
CA GLY A 246 15.37 12.92 10.50
C GLY A 246 15.14 13.87 11.68
N GLU A 247 13.90 14.11 12.05
CA GLU A 247 13.53 14.94 13.19
C GLU A 247 13.73 14.20 14.51
N GLU A 248 13.73 14.94 15.61
CA GLU A 248 13.76 14.39 16.94
C GLU A 248 12.34 14.00 17.35
N VAL A 249 12.18 12.73 17.76
CA VAL A 249 10.90 12.17 18.23
C VAL A 249 11.04 11.68 19.66
N SER A 250 9.92 11.37 20.31
CA SER A 250 9.96 10.84 21.66
C SER A 250 10.81 9.57 21.76
N PRO A 251 11.52 9.33 22.86
CA PRO A 251 12.31 8.10 23.05
C PRO A 251 11.44 6.83 22.89
N GLN A 252 10.19 6.90 23.30
CA GLN A 252 9.22 5.81 23.18
C GLN A 252 8.88 5.53 21.71
N ALA A 253 8.53 6.55 20.93
CA ALA A 253 8.23 6.40 19.50
C ALA A 253 9.45 5.85 18.75
N ARG A 254 10.66 6.39 19.02
CA ARG A 254 11.90 5.87 18.44
C ARG A 254 12.07 4.37 18.71
N GLN A 255 11.90 3.94 19.94
CA GLN A 255 12.04 2.53 20.32
C GLN A 255 11.02 1.66 19.58
N ILE A 256 9.75 2.10 19.49
CA ILE A 256 8.67 1.40 18.79
C ILE A 256 9.03 1.24 17.31
N ILE A 257 9.41 2.34 16.64
CA ILE A 257 9.71 2.37 15.21
C ILE A 257 10.92 1.46 14.89
N GLU A 258 12.03 1.60 15.62
CA GLU A 258 13.23 0.79 15.41
C GLU A 258 12.96 -0.70 15.68
N CYS A 259 12.24 -1.05 16.76
CA CYS A 259 11.82 -2.42 17.03
C CYS A 259 10.95 -2.99 15.90
N ALA A 260 9.95 -2.23 15.43
CA ALA A 260 9.09 -2.64 14.33
C ALA A 260 9.90 -2.89 13.06
N TYR A 261 10.79 -1.97 12.71
CA TYR A 261 11.64 -2.09 11.53
C TYR A 261 12.47 -3.38 11.53
N PHE A 262 13.20 -3.65 12.61
CA PHE A 262 14.06 -4.86 12.68
C PHE A 262 13.24 -6.15 12.77
N LYS A 263 12.17 -6.17 13.58
CA LYS A 263 11.29 -7.34 13.72
C LYS A 263 10.63 -7.74 12.41
N THR A 264 10.27 -6.76 11.58
CA THR A 264 9.57 -6.98 10.31
C THR A 264 10.48 -7.02 9.08
N ALA A 265 11.81 -7.03 9.25
CA ALA A 265 12.78 -7.04 8.16
C ALA A 265 12.52 -8.14 7.13
N HIS A 266 12.05 -9.32 7.57
CA HIS A 266 11.69 -10.44 6.69
C HIS A 266 10.55 -10.11 5.71
N LYS A 267 9.70 -9.11 6.02
CA LYS A 267 8.59 -8.74 5.14
C LYS A 267 9.07 -7.95 3.91
N ARG A 268 10.17 -7.19 4.05
CA ARG A 268 10.80 -6.37 3.01
C ARG A 268 11.90 -7.09 2.23
N ALA A 269 12.21 -8.32 2.61
CA ALA A 269 13.29 -9.09 2.01
C ALA A 269 12.77 -10.21 1.11
N LEU A 270 13.53 -10.53 0.07
CA LEU A 270 13.35 -11.76 -0.69
C LEU A 270 13.57 -13.00 0.21
N PRO A 271 13.14 -14.19 -0.22
CA PRO A 271 13.41 -15.42 0.51
C PRO A 271 14.91 -15.57 0.83
N ARG A 272 15.21 -15.99 2.05
CA ARG A 272 16.61 -16.31 2.42
C ARG A 272 17.06 -17.54 1.65
N VAL A 273 18.25 -17.46 1.09
CA VAL A 273 18.91 -18.59 0.40
C VAL A 273 20.18 -18.98 1.15
N PRO A 274 20.65 -20.25 1.04
CA PRO A 274 21.94 -20.66 1.60
C PRO A 274 23.07 -19.78 1.03
N PRO A 275 24.11 -19.47 1.82
CA PRO A 275 25.26 -18.73 1.31
C PRO A 275 25.93 -19.50 0.18
N THR A 276 26.39 -18.77 -0.84
CA THR A 276 27.16 -19.35 -1.93
C THR A 276 28.45 -19.98 -1.35
N ARG A 277 28.71 -21.23 -1.66
CA ARG A 277 30.02 -21.84 -1.35
C ARG A 277 31.03 -21.18 -2.28
N LEU A 278 31.98 -20.44 -1.70
CA LEU A 278 33.15 -19.92 -2.39
C LEU A 278 34.14 -21.06 -2.65
#